data_7da67ef2cd79cb68befa987eaa4fc2f1
#
_entry.id   7da67ef2cd79cb68befa987eaa4fc2f1
#
_cell.length_a   1.000
_cell.length_b   1.000
_cell.length_c   1.000
_cell.angle_alpha   90.00
_cell.angle_beta   90.00
_cell.angle_gamma   90.00
#
_symmetry.space_group_name_H-M   'P 1'
#
loop_
_entity.id
_entity.type
_entity.pdbx_description
1 polymer ?
#
loop_
_entity_poly.entity_id
_entity_poly.type
_entity_poly.pdbx_seq_one_letter_code
_entity_poly.pdbx_strand_id
1 'polypeptide(L)'
;MLPSLKIIFTKILILGILVIPVIVSAKSIRFNNFKLMGDPSSYKVVTSVEFELTDYLRDALNNGVALKARVQFRLKQGQGWWFDKETTLLTVNYQLKYHALSQHYLLTRNDTNEHWNFSNLSSALRKLGELRQYSLPSILIHKETDYSLFAVADMTPETLRLPLRIQSLFSNKYRLTSEGVVWPLP
;
A
#
# COMPACT_ATOMS: atom_id res chain seq x y z
N MET A 1 24.49 -4.61 59.36
CA MET A 1 25.08 -4.62 57.99
C MET A 1 23.96 -4.44 56.98
N LEU A 2 23.77 -3.25 56.46
CA LEU A 2 22.75 -2.94 55.46
C LEU A 2 23.26 -3.37 54.07
N PRO A 3 22.54 -4.20 53.35
CA PRO A 3 22.93 -4.52 51.95
C PRO A 3 22.84 -3.28 51.11
N SER A 4 23.94 -3.01 50.43
CA SER A 4 24.22 -1.80 49.72
C SER A 4 23.08 -1.40 48.73
N LEU A 5 22.47 -0.27 48.96
CA LEU A 5 21.43 0.37 48.14
C LEU A 5 21.79 0.40 46.63
N LYS A 6 23.09 0.39 46.33
CA LYS A 6 23.62 0.30 44.98
C LYS A 6 23.23 -0.99 44.23
N ILE A 7 23.16 -2.14 44.90
CA ILE A 7 22.82 -3.43 44.27
C ILE A 7 21.35 -3.49 43.89
N ILE A 8 20.49 -2.86 44.68
CA ILE A 8 19.04 -2.80 44.39
C ILE A 8 18.77 -1.90 43.21
N PHE A 9 19.45 -0.74 43.13
CA PHE A 9 19.35 0.19 41.99
C PHE A 9 19.83 -0.43 40.69
N THR A 10 20.91 -1.20 40.71
CA THR A 10 21.46 -1.89 39.53
C THR A 10 20.51 -2.98 39.03
N LYS A 11 19.87 -3.74 39.90
CA LYS A 11 18.88 -4.76 39.53
C LYS A 11 17.60 -4.18 38.98
N ILE A 12 17.14 -3.03 39.47
CA ILE A 12 15.96 -2.32 38.95
C ILE A 12 16.27 -1.70 37.56
N LEU A 13 17.48 -1.19 37.36
CA LEU A 13 17.91 -0.64 36.08
C LEU A 13 17.99 -1.73 34.98
N ILE A 14 18.47 -2.93 35.33
CA ILE A 14 18.58 -4.06 34.39
C ILE A 14 17.18 -4.62 34.05
N LEU A 15 16.23 -4.60 35.00
CA LEU A 15 14.86 -5.06 34.73
C LEU A 15 14.08 -4.07 33.86
N GLY A 16 14.40 -2.79 33.88
CA GLY A 16 13.78 -1.74 33.06
C GLY A 16 14.17 -1.80 31.58
N ILE A 17 15.30 -2.43 31.21
CA ILE A 17 15.80 -2.51 29.83
C ILE A 17 15.14 -3.65 29.02
N LEU A 18 14.43 -4.57 29.69
CA LEU A 18 13.91 -5.78 29.05
C LEU A 18 12.52 -5.64 28.42
N VAL A 19 11.91 -4.47 28.46
CA VAL A 19 10.58 -4.22 27.85
C VAL A 19 10.70 -3.13 26.80
N ILE A 20 11.53 -3.38 25.77
CA ILE A 20 11.39 -2.63 24.53
C ILE A 20 10.31 -3.35 23.73
N PRO A 21 9.11 -2.77 23.53
CA PRO A 21 8.13 -3.35 22.61
C PRO A 21 8.78 -3.32 21.24
N VAL A 22 9.12 -4.47 20.68
CA VAL A 22 9.46 -4.62 19.27
C VAL A 22 8.17 -4.28 18.52
N ILE A 23 8.05 -3.04 18.08
CA ILE A 23 7.00 -2.64 17.14
C ILE A 23 7.34 -3.34 15.84
N VAL A 24 6.82 -4.55 15.68
CA VAL A 24 6.78 -5.21 14.37
C VAL A 24 5.83 -4.40 13.52
N SER A 25 6.37 -3.46 12.76
CA SER A 25 5.63 -2.78 11.71
C SER A 25 5.34 -3.83 10.63
N ALA A 26 4.17 -4.42 10.69
CA ALA A 26 3.71 -5.33 9.64
C ALA A 26 3.52 -4.50 8.37
N LYS A 27 4.51 -4.51 7.49
CA LYS A 27 4.41 -3.95 6.14
C LYS A 27 3.41 -4.82 5.37
N SER A 28 2.25 -4.29 5.14
CA SER A 28 1.13 -5.04 4.59
C SER A 28 0.95 -4.87 3.08
N ILE A 29 1.66 -3.92 2.46
CA ILE A 29 1.73 -3.76 1.00
C ILE A 29 3.18 -3.54 0.58
N ARG A 30 3.68 -4.39 -0.31
CA ARG A 30 5.07 -4.35 -0.80
C ARG A 30 5.10 -4.34 -2.32
N PHE A 31 5.95 -3.49 -2.89
CA PHE A 31 6.27 -3.50 -4.31
C PHE A 31 7.46 -4.42 -4.57
N ASN A 32 7.32 -5.35 -5.51
CA ASN A 32 8.35 -6.29 -5.90
C ASN A 32 8.64 -6.14 -7.40
N ASN A 33 9.90 -6.41 -7.81
CA ASN A 33 10.30 -6.54 -9.21
C ASN A 33 9.88 -5.36 -10.11
N PHE A 34 10.07 -4.14 -9.65
CA PHE A 34 9.78 -2.97 -10.47
C PHE A 34 10.76 -2.86 -11.65
N LYS A 35 10.21 -2.69 -12.85
CA LYS A 35 10.97 -2.41 -14.06
C LYS A 35 10.26 -1.32 -14.85
N LEU A 36 11.01 -0.31 -15.24
CA LEU A 36 10.57 0.70 -16.19
C LEU A 36 11.20 0.37 -17.55
N MET A 37 10.39 0.28 -18.60
CA MET A 37 10.80 -0.10 -19.96
C MET A 37 10.35 0.97 -20.94
N GLY A 38 11.14 1.20 -21.98
CA GLY A 38 10.85 2.22 -23.01
C GLY A 38 11.59 3.54 -22.76
N ASP A 39 11.11 4.57 -23.40
CA ASP A 39 11.63 5.94 -23.36
C ASP A 39 10.59 6.91 -22.73
N PRO A 40 10.94 8.19 -22.50
CA PRO A 40 10.03 9.15 -21.87
C PRO A 40 8.68 9.33 -22.58
N SER A 41 8.61 9.04 -23.87
CA SER A 41 7.38 9.14 -24.65
C SER A 41 6.48 7.91 -24.53
N SER A 42 7.04 6.77 -24.08
CA SER A 42 6.36 5.47 -24.11
C SER A 42 6.73 4.56 -22.94
N TYR A 43 6.97 5.09 -21.76
CA TYR A 43 7.30 4.27 -20.59
C TYR A 43 6.21 3.27 -20.24
N LYS A 44 6.62 2.02 -20.01
CA LYS A 44 5.80 0.94 -19.50
C LYS A 44 6.32 0.47 -18.17
N VAL A 45 5.44 0.41 -17.19
CA VAL A 45 5.76 -0.13 -15.86
C VAL A 45 5.40 -1.60 -15.82
N VAL A 46 6.33 -2.41 -15.32
CA VAL A 46 6.12 -3.81 -14.95
C VAL A 46 6.50 -3.93 -13.48
N THR A 47 5.54 -4.26 -12.64
CA THR A 47 5.77 -4.48 -11.22
C THR A 47 4.76 -5.49 -10.67
N SER A 48 5.03 -6.04 -9.53
CA SER A 48 4.06 -6.78 -8.73
C SER A 48 3.93 -6.13 -7.36
N VAL A 49 2.70 -6.06 -6.87
CA VAL A 49 2.38 -5.54 -5.54
C VAL A 49 1.83 -6.69 -4.71
N GLU A 50 2.46 -6.97 -3.59
CA GLU A 50 2.01 -7.97 -2.64
C GLU A 50 1.11 -7.29 -1.59
N PHE A 51 -0.13 -7.75 -1.49
CA PHE A 51 -1.11 -7.28 -0.52
C PHE A 51 -1.28 -8.32 0.57
N GLU A 52 -0.93 -7.98 1.79
CA GLU A 52 -1.15 -8.80 2.97
C GLU A 52 -2.24 -8.15 3.83
N LEU A 53 -3.44 -8.75 3.81
CA LEU A 53 -4.57 -8.20 4.56
C LEU A 53 -4.36 -8.35 6.06
N THR A 54 -4.62 -7.27 6.80
CA THR A 54 -4.82 -7.36 8.25
C THR A 54 -6.05 -8.21 8.57
N ASP A 55 -6.12 -8.74 9.78
CA ASP A 55 -7.27 -9.52 10.23
C ASP A 55 -8.56 -8.70 10.11
N TYR A 56 -8.51 -7.41 10.42
CA TYR A 56 -9.66 -6.50 10.28
C TYR A 56 -10.18 -6.38 8.84
N LEU A 57 -9.29 -6.26 7.85
CA LEU A 57 -9.70 -6.20 6.45
C LEU A 57 -10.21 -7.54 5.95
N ARG A 58 -9.60 -8.62 6.42
CA ARG A 58 -10.04 -9.99 6.12
C ARG A 58 -11.45 -10.24 6.67
N ASP A 59 -11.69 -9.86 7.93
CA ASP A 59 -13.00 -9.99 8.57
C ASP A 59 -14.05 -9.12 7.88
N ALA A 60 -13.71 -7.87 7.55
CA ALA A 60 -14.61 -6.99 6.80
C ALA A 60 -15.00 -7.61 5.46
N LEU A 61 -14.01 -8.13 4.72
CA LEU A 61 -14.24 -8.79 3.43
C LEU A 61 -15.14 -10.02 3.57
N ASN A 62 -14.88 -10.90 4.54
CA ASN A 62 -15.66 -12.10 4.80
C ASN A 62 -17.11 -11.78 5.23
N ASN A 63 -17.31 -10.63 5.87
CA ASN A 63 -18.63 -10.11 6.22
C ASN A 63 -19.31 -9.33 5.06
N GLY A 64 -18.78 -9.43 3.84
CA GLY A 64 -19.36 -8.88 2.62
C GLY A 64 -19.06 -7.40 2.37
N VAL A 65 -18.18 -6.78 3.17
CA VAL A 65 -17.72 -5.42 2.91
C VAL A 65 -16.70 -5.48 1.76
N ALA A 66 -16.96 -4.73 0.69
CA ALA A 66 -16.01 -4.63 -0.42
C ALA A 66 -14.76 -3.87 0.00
N LEU A 67 -13.58 -4.30 -0.46
CA LEU A 67 -12.33 -3.59 -0.28
C LEU A 67 -11.97 -2.84 -1.58
N LYS A 68 -11.60 -1.57 -1.46
CA LYS A 68 -11.06 -0.76 -2.56
C LYS A 68 -9.55 -0.73 -2.46
N ALA A 69 -8.87 -1.18 -3.51
CA ALA A 69 -7.43 -1.06 -3.64
C ALA A 69 -7.11 -0.06 -4.75
N ARG A 70 -6.10 0.76 -4.50
CA ARG A 70 -5.64 1.79 -5.42
C ARG A 70 -4.14 1.74 -5.52
N VAL A 71 -3.63 1.77 -6.76
CA VAL A 71 -2.21 1.91 -7.04
C VAL A 71 -2.02 3.17 -7.86
N GLN A 72 -1.14 4.06 -7.41
CA GLN A 72 -0.85 5.32 -8.06
C GLN A 72 0.61 5.40 -8.46
N PHE A 73 0.83 5.88 -9.67
CA PHE A 73 2.15 6.27 -10.18
C PHE A 73 2.18 7.78 -10.31
N ARG A 74 3.17 8.40 -9.69
CA ARG A 74 3.35 9.86 -9.68
C ARG A 74 4.74 10.20 -10.19
N LEU A 75 4.82 11.26 -10.97
CA LEU A 75 6.09 11.88 -11.33
C LEU A 75 6.45 12.90 -10.25
N LYS A 76 7.62 12.76 -9.69
CA LYS A 76 8.23 13.75 -8.81
C LYS A 76 9.28 14.49 -9.59
N GLN A 77 9.20 15.80 -9.58
CA GLN A 77 10.15 16.72 -10.19
C GLN A 77 10.88 17.45 -9.08
N GLY A 78 12.20 17.24 -8.98
CA GLY A 78 13.05 17.99 -8.06
C GLY A 78 13.12 19.44 -8.50
N GLN A 79 12.64 20.36 -7.69
CA GLN A 79 12.74 21.81 -7.95
C GLN A 79 13.73 22.49 -6.98
N GLY A 80 14.89 21.88 -6.78
CA GLY A 80 15.89 22.45 -5.87
C GLY A 80 15.40 22.46 -4.40
N TRP A 81 15.68 23.51 -3.64
CA TRP A 81 15.61 23.51 -2.20
C TRP A 81 14.21 23.59 -1.56
N TRP A 82 13.14 23.93 -2.28
CA TRP A 82 11.90 24.33 -1.59
C TRP A 82 10.70 23.37 -1.73
N PHE A 83 10.45 22.74 -2.87
CA PHE A 83 9.29 21.83 -3.03
C PHE A 83 9.44 20.93 -4.24
N ASP A 84 9.24 19.62 -4.04
CA ASP A 84 9.05 18.67 -5.15
C ASP A 84 7.64 18.85 -5.73
N LYS A 85 7.56 19.06 -7.03
CA LYS A 85 6.28 19.02 -7.73
C LYS A 85 5.90 17.58 -8.01
N GLU A 86 4.75 17.14 -7.51
CA GLU A 86 4.21 15.82 -7.80
C GLU A 86 3.05 15.91 -8.80
N THR A 87 3.10 15.06 -9.82
CA THR A 87 2.03 14.92 -10.82
C THR A 87 1.61 13.46 -10.89
N THR A 88 0.33 13.17 -10.68
CA THR A 88 -0.20 11.82 -10.85
C THR A 88 -0.26 11.46 -12.32
N LEU A 89 0.47 10.41 -12.72
CA LEU A 89 0.50 9.91 -14.09
C LEU A 89 -0.58 8.88 -14.35
N LEU A 90 -0.76 7.96 -13.41
CA LEU A 90 -1.69 6.85 -13.56
C LEU A 90 -2.25 6.45 -12.20
N THR A 91 -3.53 6.16 -12.17
CA THR A 91 -4.21 5.55 -11.01
C THR A 91 -4.97 4.32 -11.48
N VAL A 92 -4.69 3.18 -10.87
CA VAL A 92 -5.41 1.92 -11.11
C VAL A 92 -6.25 1.62 -9.89
N ASN A 93 -7.55 1.43 -10.10
CA ASN A 93 -8.51 1.20 -9.02
C ASN A 93 -9.14 -0.19 -9.16
N TYR A 94 -9.09 -0.93 -8.07
CA TYR A 94 -9.71 -2.25 -7.95
C TYR A 94 -10.74 -2.27 -6.83
N GLN A 95 -11.74 -3.13 -6.99
CA GLN A 95 -12.69 -3.50 -5.94
C GLN A 95 -12.63 -5.02 -5.76
N LEU A 96 -12.40 -5.45 -4.52
CA LEU A 96 -12.42 -6.86 -4.12
C LEU A 96 -13.63 -7.10 -3.22
N LYS A 97 -14.46 -8.08 -3.56
CA LYS A 97 -15.66 -8.45 -2.81
C LYS A 97 -15.74 -9.96 -2.62
N TYR A 98 -16.17 -10.39 -1.46
CA TYR A 98 -16.48 -11.78 -1.18
C TYR A 98 -17.99 -12.03 -1.33
N HIS A 99 -18.35 -13.07 -2.08
CA HIS A 99 -19.71 -13.51 -2.29
C HIS A 99 -19.99 -14.76 -1.44
N ALA A 100 -20.68 -14.60 -0.32
CA ALA A 100 -20.88 -15.66 0.67
C ALA A 100 -21.66 -16.86 0.12
N LEU A 101 -22.65 -16.63 -0.76
CA LEU A 101 -23.47 -17.71 -1.33
C LEU A 101 -22.68 -18.63 -2.27
N SER A 102 -21.81 -18.06 -3.12
CA SER A 102 -20.97 -18.81 -4.04
C SER A 102 -19.60 -19.15 -3.49
N GLN A 103 -19.25 -18.58 -2.33
CA GLN A 103 -17.93 -18.71 -1.69
C GLN A 103 -16.77 -18.28 -2.60
N HIS A 104 -17.01 -17.24 -3.42
CA HIS A 104 -16.03 -16.74 -4.38
C HIS A 104 -15.64 -15.29 -4.09
N TYR A 105 -14.42 -14.94 -4.51
CA TYR A 105 -13.87 -13.58 -4.47
C TYR A 105 -13.99 -12.95 -5.85
N LEU A 106 -14.77 -11.89 -5.96
CA LEU A 106 -14.92 -11.10 -7.18
C LEU A 106 -13.96 -9.92 -7.13
N LEU A 107 -13.04 -9.86 -8.09
CA LEU A 107 -12.15 -8.74 -8.30
C LEU A 107 -12.61 -7.97 -9.53
N THR A 108 -12.82 -6.67 -9.37
CA THR A 108 -13.20 -5.75 -10.44
C THR A 108 -12.13 -4.69 -10.58
N ARG A 109 -11.72 -4.43 -11.82
CA ARG A 109 -10.89 -3.28 -12.16
C ARG A 109 -11.80 -2.17 -12.71
N ASN A 110 -11.86 -1.03 -11.99
CA ASN A 110 -12.90 -0.03 -12.23
C ASN A 110 -12.65 0.80 -13.50
N ASP A 111 -11.40 0.97 -13.91
CA ASP A 111 -11.02 1.76 -15.09
C ASP A 111 -11.30 1.04 -16.42
N THR A 112 -11.19 -0.28 -16.46
CA THR A 112 -11.46 -1.10 -17.66
C THR A 112 -12.74 -1.91 -17.56
N ASN A 113 -13.38 -1.92 -16.41
CA ASN A 113 -14.55 -2.75 -16.10
C ASN A 113 -14.30 -4.26 -16.31
N GLU A 114 -13.04 -4.70 -16.12
CA GLU A 114 -12.68 -6.10 -16.16
C GLU A 114 -13.06 -6.77 -14.84
N HIS A 115 -13.55 -8.01 -14.95
CA HIS A 115 -13.99 -8.79 -13.79
C HIS A 115 -13.30 -10.17 -13.77
N TRP A 116 -12.86 -10.58 -12.59
CA TRP A 116 -12.27 -11.90 -12.36
C TRP A 116 -12.93 -12.54 -11.15
N ASN A 117 -13.08 -13.86 -11.21
CA ASN A 117 -13.67 -14.64 -10.14
C ASN A 117 -12.68 -15.70 -9.65
N PHE A 118 -12.49 -15.79 -8.33
CA PHE A 118 -11.51 -16.68 -7.69
C PHE A 118 -12.15 -17.48 -6.57
N SER A 119 -11.78 -18.75 -6.44
CA SER A 119 -12.20 -19.61 -5.33
C SER A 119 -11.44 -19.34 -4.02
N ASN A 120 -10.31 -18.63 -4.08
CA ASN A 120 -9.53 -18.31 -2.88
C ASN A 120 -8.98 -16.88 -2.91
N LEU A 121 -8.81 -16.32 -1.72
CA LEU A 121 -8.35 -14.96 -1.51
C LEU A 121 -6.94 -14.71 -2.05
N SER A 122 -6.03 -15.67 -1.86
CA SER A 122 -4.63 -15.52 -2.29
C SER A 122 -4.51 -15.33 -3.81
N SER A 123 -5.32 -16.05 -4.60
CA SER A 123 -5.36 -15.88 -6.06
C SER A 123 -5.94 -14.54 -6.47
N ALA A 124 -6.97 -14.05 -5.77
CA ALA A 124 -7.54 -12.73 -6.01
C ALA A 124 -6.53 -11.61 -5.70
N LEU A 125 -5.84 -11.68 -4.56
CA LEU A 125 -4.81 -10.70 -4.17
C LEU A 125 -3.60 -10.74 -5.11
N ARG A 126 -3.18 -11.91 -5.56
CA ARG A 126 -2.12 -12.06 -6.55
C ARG A 126 -2.50 -11.38 -7.87
N LYS A 127 -3.72 -11.61 -8.36
CA LYS A 127 -4.22 -10.96 -9.60
C LYS A 127 -4.31 -9.45 -9.44
N LEU A 128 -4.79 -8.96 -8.30
CA LEU A 128 -4.85 -7.54 -7.98
C LEU A 128 -3.45 -6.90 -8.03
N GLY A 129 -2.43 -7.59 -7.53
CA GLY A 129 -1.04 -7.11 -7.50
C GLY A 129 -0.26 -7.28 -8.81
N GLU A 130 -0.82 -7.96 -9.82
CA GLU A 130 -0.16 -8.13 -11.13
C GLU A 130 -0.29 -6.85 -11.97
N LEU A 131 0.67 -5.94 -11.84
CA LEU A 131 0.73 -4.72 -12.64
C LEU A 131 1.70 -4.93 -13.82
N ARG A 132 1.21 -5.56 -14.88
CA ARG A 132 2.01 -5.87 -16.08
C ARG A 132 1.69 -4.88 -17.20
N GLN A 133 2.74 -4.27 -17.76
CA GLN A 133 2.70 -3.45 -18.96
C GLN A 133 1.72 -2.26 -18.92
N TYR A 134 1.66 -1.57 -17.78
CA TYR A 134 0.94 -0.31 -17.70
C TYR A 134 1.71 0.78 -18.45
N SER A 135 1.11 1.31 -19.52
CA SER A 135 1.66 2.45 -20.22
C SER A 135 1.45 3.71 -19.39
N LEU A 136 2.52 4.41 -19.11
CA LEU A 136 2.45 5.75 -18.53
C LEU A 136 2.18 6.78 -19.65
N PRO A 137 1.49 7.89 -19.33
CA PRO A 137 1.40 9.02 -20.25
C PRO A 137 2.78 9.51 -20.63
N SER A 138 2.91 10.11 -21.82
CA SER A 138 4.16 10.78 -22.23
C SER A 138 4.63 11.76 -21.17
N ILE A 139 5.88 11.62 -20.78
CA ILE A 139 6.51 12.48 -19.78
C ILE A 139 7.44 13.44 -20.51
N LEU A 140 7.19 14.74 -20.38
CA LEU A 140 8.11 15.74 -20.85
C LEU A 140 9.24 15.89 -19.82
N ILE A 141 10.39 15.30 -20.12
CA ILE A 141 11.59 15.38 -19.29
C ILE A 141 12.46 16.53 -19.81
N HIS A 142 12.75 17.48 -18.93
CA HIS A 142 13.74 18.54 -19.20
C HIS A 142 15.09 18.08 -18.65
N LYS A 143 16.14 18.14 -19.47
CA LYS A 143 17.48 17.60 -19.13
C LYS A 143 18.14 18.22 -17.89
N GLU A 144 17.67 19.37 -17.43
CA GLU A 144 18.23 20.09 -16.28
C GLU A 144 17.48 19.80 -14.97
N THR A 145 16.53 18.89 -14.98
CA THR A 145 15.67 18.63 -13.82
C THR A 145 15.70 17.15 -13.47
N ASP A 146 15.92 16.85 -12.22
CA ASP A 146 15.86 15.48 -11.70
C ASP A 146 14.41 15.02 -11.60
N TYR A 147 14.09 13.96 -12.32
CA TYR A 147 12.79 13.32 -12.24
C TYR A 147 12.89 11.96 -11.57
N SER A 148 11.88 11.64 -10.79
CA SER A 148 11.71 10.30 -10.25
C SER A 148 10.26 9.83 -10.38
N LEU A 149 10.09 8.54 -10.62
CA LEU A 149 8.79 7.89 -10.58
C LEU A 149 8.55 7.38 -9.15
N PHE A 150 7.43 7.79 -8.57
CA PHE A 150 6.98 7.35 -7.27
C PHE A 150 5.73 6.49 -7.40
N ALA A 151 5.73 5.29 -6.81
CA ALA A 151 4.57 4.43 -6.75
C ALA A 151 4.12 4.20 -5.32
N VAL A 152 2.83 4.28 -5.09
CA VAL A 152 2.19 4.00 -3.80
C VAL A 152 0.93 3.17 -4.01
N ALA A 153 0.65 2.28 -3.07
CA ALA A 153 -0.57 1.50 -3.06
C ALA A 153 -1.28 1.65 -1.72
N ASP A 154 -2.60 1.69 -1.76
CA ASP A 154 -3.44 1.68 -0.58
C ASP A 154 -4.64 0.76 -0.76
N MET A 155 -5.15 0.24 0.36
CA MET A 155 -6.36 -0.55 0.41
C MET A 155 -7.22 -0.13 1.60
N THR A 156 -8.50 0.08 1.36
CA THR A 156 -9.48 0.51 2.35
C THR A 156 -10.80 -0.23 2.17
N PRO A 157 -11.58 -0.48 3.23
CA PRO A 157 -12.93 -0.96 3.07
C PRO A 157 -13.78 0.12 2.38
N GLU A 158 -14.68 -0.33 1.51
CA GLU A 158 -15.72 0.56 0.99
C GLU A 158 -16.65 0.93 2.13
N THR A 159 -16.61 2.19 2.54
CA THR A 159 -17.53 2.68 3.54
C THR A 159 -18.95 2.66 2.97
N LEU A 160 -19.77 1.71 3.39
CA LEU A 160 -21.19 1.91 3.42
C LEU A 160 -21.41 3.25 4.11
N ARG A 161 -22.37 4.07 3.65
CA ARG A 161 -22.67 5.40 4.20
C ARG A 161 -22.98 5.31 5.70
N LEU A 162 -21.93 5.10 6.50
CA LEU A 162 -22.02 5.07 7.95
C LEU A 162 -22.12 6.52 8.47
N PRO A 163 -22.91 6.79 9.50
CA PRO A 163 -22.97 8.10 10.13
C PRO A 163 -21.55 8.59 10.47
N LEU A 164 -21.28 9.87 10.21
CA LEU A 164 -19.96 10.53 10.33
C LEU A 164 -19.21 10.25 11.65
N ARG A 165 -19.92 9.92 12.73
CA ARG A 165 -19.33 9.58 14.03
C ARG A 165 -18.60 8.22 14.04
N ILE A 166 -18.91 7.31 13.13
CA ILE A 166 -18.28 6.00 13.06
C ILE A 166 -17.06 6.05 12.15
N GLN A 167 -16.99 6.97 11.19
CA GLN A 167 -15.84 7.13 10.30
C GLN A 167 -14.55 7.49 11.06
N SER A 168 -14.63 8.22 12.16
CA SER A 168 -13.47 8.58 12.98
C SER A 168 -12.85 7.38 13.71
N LEU A 169 -13.62 6.32 13.97
CA LEU A 169 -13.15 5.09 14.61
C LEU A 169 -12.41 4.16 13.64
N PHE A 170 -12.55 4.38 12.32
CA PHE A 170 -11.98 3.55 11.27
C PHE A 170 -10.62 4.05 10.74
N SER A 171 -10.01 5.08 11.37
CA SER A 171 -8.98 5.87 10.69
C SER A 171 -7.70 5.13 10.30
N ASN A 172 -7.10 4.25 11.12
CA ASN A 172 -5.81 3.62 10.77
C ASN A 172 -5.80 2.09 10.76
N LYS A 173 -6.68 1.43 11.53
CA LYS A 173 -6.70 -0.04 11.61
C LYS A 173 -7.22 -0.72 10.34
N TYR A 174 -8.05 -0.01 9.57
CA TYR A 174 -8.71 -0.53 8.37
C TYR A 174 -8.08 -0.04 7.07
N ARG A 175 -7.01 0.74 7.14
CA ARG A 175 -6.31 1.22 5.97
C ARG A 175 -4.93 0.60 5.89
N LEU A 176 -4.64 -0.05 4.77
CA LEU A 176 -3.31 -0.45 4.41
C LEU A 176 -2.74 0.59 3.46
N THR A 177 -1.50 0.99 3.69
CA THR A 177 -0.77 1.89 2.79
C THR A 177 0.66 1.38 2.69
N SER A 178 1.18 1.30 1.46
CA SER A 178 2.60 1.01 1.25
C SER A 178 3.46 2.21 1.66
N GLU A 179 4.72 1.97 1.97
CA GLU A 179 5.71 3.05 2.15
C GLU A 179 5.98 3.80 0.84
N GLY A 180 5.56 3.21 -0.27
CA GLY A 180 5.88 3.70 -1.60
C GLY A 180 7.29 3.31 -2.04
N VAL A 181 7.54 3.40 -3.33
CA VAL A 181 8.86 3.13 -3.94
C VAL A 181 9.18 4.24 -4.92
N VAL A 182 10.44 4.66 -4.92
CA VAL A 182 10.95 5.74 -5.77
C VAL A 182 11.98 5.17 -6.74
N TRP A 183 11.89 5.53 -8.01
CA TRP A 183 12.88 5.23 -9.04
C TRP A 183 13.31 6.50 -9.74
N PRO A 184 14.60 6.80 -9.77
CA PRO A 184 15.11 7.89 -10.58
C PRO A 184 14.85 7.59 -12.07
N LEU A 185 14.45 8.60 -12.82
CA LEU A 185 14.36 8.54 -14.27
C LEU A 185 15.70 8.98 -14.85
N PRO A 186 16.16 8.34 -15.93
CA PRO A 186 17.43 8.70 -16.59
C PRO A 186 17.39 10.09 -17.26
#